data_cc927ab8004cc308b3bfee7e769e69a8
#
_entry.id   cc927ab8004cc308b3bfee7e769e69a8
#
_cell.length_a   1.000
_cell.length_b   1.000
_cell.length_c   1.000
_cell.angle_alpha   90.00
_cell.angle_beta   90.00
_cell.angle_gamma   90.00
#
_symmetry.space_group_name_H-M   'P 1'
#
loop_
_entity.id
_entity.type
_entity.pdbx_description
1 polymer ?
#
loop_
_entity_poly.entity_id
_entity_poly.type
_entity_poly.pdbx_seq_one_letter_code
_entity_poly.pdbx_strand_id
1 'polypeptide(L)'
;ELTALRDQQRASGQAPRYDNRHRDLSPEQEASFQAEGRTAVIRFRIDDGASITWSDMVRGAMRWNGSDLGGDMVIARRAAADAIGDPLYNLVVVVDDAAMAITHVIRGEDHIANTAKQLLLYEALGLSAPQFAHTPLILNAEGRKLSKRDGVTSISDFRAMGYTSEALANYMTLLGWSVPEGMEERFSLTEAAAVFSFERVNKAGARFDWDKLNWLNAQVLHGWDADQLLTALKPLWQKEGWSLPGDDRSWARDLATLLGPSLTLVNDGVEQARPFFEEPALESEGLQQLDQDG
;
A
#
# COMPACT_ATOMS: atom_id res chain seq x y z
N GLU A 1 31.20 8.51 -14.87
CA GLU A 1 31.93 7.34 -14.34
C GLU A 1 30.97 6.23 -13.90
N LEU A 2 30.04 6.45 -12.95
CA LEU A 2 29.11 5.44 -12.44
C LEU A 2 28.20 4.83 -13.53
N THR A 3 27.78 5.63 -14.51
CA THR A 3 26.96 5.15 -15.63
C THR A 3 27.77 4.18 -16.48
N ALA A 4 28.99 4.56 -16.87
CA ALA A 4 29.88 3.70 -17.66
C ALA A 4 30.22 2.39 -16.93
N LEU A 5 30.46 2.44 -15.61
CA LEU A 5 30.69 1.25 -14.79
C LEU A 5 29.49 0.30 -14.83
N ARG A 6 28.27 0.84 -14.63
CA ARG A 6 27.03 0.04 -14.66
C ARG A 6 26.76 -0.58 -16.04
N ASP A 7 27.06 0.17 -17.12
CA ASP A 7 26.87 -0.32 -18.47
C ASP A 7 27.87 -1.46 -18.79
N GLN A 8 29.12 -1.32 -18.32
CA GLN A 8 30.14 -2.37 -18.43
C GLN A 8 29.73 -3.63 -17.64
N GLN A 9 29.24 -3.48 -16.40
CA GLN A 9 28.76 -4.60 -15.57
C GLN A 9 27.58 -5.32 -16.23
N ARG A 10 26.61 -4.57 -16.78
CA ARG A 10 25.49 -5.16 -17.52
C ARG A 10 25.97 -5.90 -18.78
N ALA A 11 26.89 -5.32 -19.51
CA ALA A 11 27.44 -5.97 -20.73
C ALA A 11 28.18 -7.29 -20.40
N SER A 12 28.77 -7.40 -19.20
CA SER A 12 29.43 -8.63 -18.70
C SER A 12 28.50 -9.57 -17.94
N GLY A 13 27.17 -9.32 -17.92
CA GLY A 13 26.20 -10.14 -17.20
C GLY A 13 26.24 -10.02 -15.67
N GLN A 14 26.94 -9.01 -15.15
CA GLN A 14 27.02 -8.75 -13.73
C GLN A 14 25.93 -7.79 -13.25
N ALA A 15 25.43 -8.01 -12.04
CA ALA A 15 24.51 -7.06 -11.42
C ALA A 15 25.20 -5.71 -11.18
N PRO A 16 24.60 -4.56 -11.60
CA PRO A 16 25.18 -3.26 -11.40
C PRO A 16 25.40 -2.95 -9.91
N ARG A 17 26.64 -2.74 -9.53
CA ARG A 17 27.03 -2.33 -8.17
C ARG A 17 28.10 -1.26 -8.19
N TYR A 18 28.19 -0.49 -7.13
CA TYR A 18 29.34 0.38 -6.92
C TYR A 18 30.58 -0.46 -6.52
N ASP A 19 31.70 -0.25 -7.18
CA ASP A 19 32.93 -1.03 -7.01
C ASP A 19 33.83 -0.54 -5.86
N ASN A 20 33.34 0.40 -5.08
CA ASN A 20 34.02 1.00 -3.93
C ASN A 20 35.38 1.69 -4.24
N ARG A 21 35.62 2.07 -5.52
CA ARG A 21 36.90 2.61 -6.00
C ARG A 21 37.38 3.86 -5.28
N HIS A 22 36.50 4.61 -4.63
CA HIS A 22 36.85 5.82 -3.88
C HIS A 22 36.72 5.62 -2.35
N ARG A 23 36.79 4.35 -1.90
CA ARG A 23 36.67 4.03 -0.47
C ARG A 23 37.86 4.52 0.35
N ASP A 24 39.06 4.44 -0.24
CA ASP A 24 40.31 4.72 0.42
C ASP A 24 41.11 5.75 -0.40
N LEU A 25 40.56 6.97 -0.53
CA LEU A 25 41.27 8.08 -1.19
C LEU A 25 42.41 8.59 -0.30
N SER A 26 43.56 8.93 -0.94
CA SER A 26 44.60 9.65 -0.23
C SER A 26 44.22 11.14 -0.06
N PRO A 27 44.79 11.84 0.92
CA PRO A 27 44.57 13.28 1.09
C PRO A 27 44.88 14.12 -0.17
N GLU A 28 45.87 13.68 -0.97
CA GLU A 28 46.25 14.33 -2.22
C GLU A 28 45.17 14.12 -3.30
N GLN A 29 44.57 12.92 -3.37
CA GLN A 29 43.46 12.62 -4.29
C GLN A 29 42.23 13.43 -3.91
N GLU A 30 41.91 13.52 -2.62
CA GLU A 30 40.80 14.36 -2.14
C GLU A 30 41.02 15.83 -2.49
N ALA A 31 42.20 16.39 -2.23
CA ALA A 31 42.54 17.75 -2.58
C ALA A 31 42.48 18.03 -4.09
N SER A 32 42.91 17.06 -4.92
CA SER A 32 42.79 17.14 -6.38
C SER A 32 41.32 17.20 -6.83
N PHE A 33 40.47 16.36 -6.29
CA PHE A 33 39.03 16.33 -6.62
C PHE A 33 38.30 17.58 -6.15
N GLN A 34 38.71 18.17 -5.02
CA GLN A 34 38.22 19.47 -4.54
C GLN A 34 38.62 20.59 -5.48
N ALA A 35 39.91 20.63 -5.88
CA ALA A 35 40.43 21.65 -6.81
C ALA A 35 39.74 21.55 -8.20
N GLU A 36 39.36 20.39 -8.63
CA GLU A 36 38.57 20.16 -9.86
C GLU A 36 37.08 20.58 -9.71
N GLY A 37 36.64 21.02 -8.54
CA GLY A 37 35.26 21.39 -8.26
C GLY A 37 34.29 20.19 -8.31
N ARG A 38 34.79 18.98 -8.05
CA ARG A 38 33.92 17.77 -8.01
C ARG A 38 32.96 17.85 -6.84
N THR A 39 31.81 17.26 -7.05
CA THR A 39 30.83 17.02 -5.98
C THR A 39 30.95 15.60 -5.47
N ALA A 40 30.67 15.38 -4.19
CA ALA A 40 30.80 14.11 -3.52
C ALA A 40 29.47 13.65 -2.87
N VAL A 41 29.35 12.36 -2.60
CA VAL A 41 28.32 11.76 -1.74
C VAL A 41 29.01 11.14 -0.53
N ILE A 42 28.33 11.12 0.60
CA ILE A 42 28.81 10.37 1.75
C ILE A 42 28.29 8.93 1.63
N ARG A 43 29.21 7.98 1.80
CA ARG A 43 28.88 6.54 1.78
C ARG A 43 29.20 5.91 3.12
N PHE A 44 28.28 5.07 3.56
CA PHE A 44 28.53 4.12 4.66
C PHE A 44 29.28 2.91 4.11
N ARG A 45 30.39 2.57 4.73
CA ARG A 45 31.26 1.44 4.33
C ARG A 45 30.59 0.14 4.74
N ILE A 46 30.37 -0.75 3.76
CA ILE A 46 29.82 -2.10 3.99
C ILE A 46 30.93 -3.12 3.72
N ASP A 47 31.20 -3.95 4.72
CA ASP A 47 32.08 -5.10 4.54
C ASP A 47 31.35 -6.18 3.73
N ASP A 48 31.92 -6.55 2.58
CA ASP A 48 31.35 -7.61 1.72
C ASP A 48 31.26 -8.97 2.43
N GLY A 49 32.12 -9.23 3.42
CA GLY A 49 32.13 -10.45 4.26
C GLY A 49 31.16 -10.39 5.45
N ALA A 50 30.57 -9.25 5.74
CA ALA A 50 29.63 -9.12 6.87
C ALA A 50 28.41 -10.04 6.69
N SER A 51 28.05 -10.76 7.76
CA SER A 51 26.83 -11.56 7.81
C SER A 51 25.78 -10.84 8.63
N ILE A 52 24.73 -10.37 7.98
CA ILE A 52 23.61 -9.62 8.57
C ILE A 52 22.47 -10.60 8.83
N THR A 53 22.09 -10.78 10.08
CA THR A 53 21.03 -11.72 10.47
C THR A 53 20.01 -11.04 11.38
N TRP A 54 18.73 -11.37 11.20
CA TRP A 54 17.67 -10.98 12.12
C TRP A 54 16.54 -12.00 12.12
N SER A 55 15.69 -11.95 13.12
CA SER A 55 14.43 -12.70 13.14
C SER A 55 13.30 -11.78 12.71
N ASP A 56 12.72 -12.05 11.56
CA ASP A 56 11.56 -11.32 11.07
C ASP A 56 10.27 -11.97 11.60
N MET A 57 9.34 -11.17 12.10
CA MET A 57 8.12 -11.69 12.75
C MET A 57 7.20 -12.43 11.78
N VAL A 58 7.30 -12.17 10.46
CA VAL A 58 6.54 -12.84 9.41
C VAL A 58 7.38 -13.87 8.68
N ARG A 59 8.60 -13.46 8.26
CA ARG A 59 9.47 -14.27 7.39
C ARG A 59 10.32 -15.29 8.15
N GLY A 60 10.47 -15.11 9.46
CA GLY A 60 11.35 -15.93 10.29
C GLY A 60 12.83 -15.52 10.18
N ALA A 61 13.74 -16.49 10.27
CA ALA A 61 15.17 -16.22 10.22
C ALA A 61 15.61 -15.70 8.86
N MET A 62 16.15 -14.49 8.83
CA MET A 62 16.66 -13.80 7.65
C MET A 62 18.18 -13.69 7.72
N ARG A 63 18.85 -13.89 6.58
CA ARG A 63 20.29 -13.75 6.46
C ARG A 63 20.66 -13.11 5.13
N TRP A 64 21.54 -12.11 5.19
CA TRP A 64 22.13 -11.42 4.05
C TRP A 64 23.63 -11.31 4.23
N ASN A 65 24.37 -11.26 3.11
CA ASN A 65 25.79 -10.94 3.14
C ASN A 65 25.98 -9.47 2.70
N GLY A 66 27.04 -8.84 3.19
CA GLY A 66 27.36 -7.46 2.80
C GLY A 66 27.55 -7.32 1.28
N SER A 67 28.09 -8.33 0.61
CA SER A 67 28.22 -8.39 -0.86
C SER A 67 26.89 -8.27 -1.61
N ASP A 68 25.77 -8.69 -1.01
CA ASP A 68 24.44 -8.66 -1.64
C ASP A 68 23.84 -7.26 -1.63
N LEU A 69 24.40 -6.31 -0.86
CA LEU A 69 23.86 -4.98 -0.66
C LEU A 69 24.28 -3.96 -1.73
N GLY A 70 25.06 -4.37 -2.72
CA GLY A 70 25.40 -3.53 -3.88
C GLY A 70 26.53 -2.54 -3.67
N GLY A 71 27.45 -2.81 -2.73
CA GLY A 71 28.59 -1.95 -2.36
C GLY A 71 28.23 -0.90 -1.32
N ASP A 72 29.17 0.00 -1.05
CA ASP A 72 29.01 1.05 -0.04
C ASP A 72 27.74 1.88 -0.27
N MET A 73 26.92 1.99 0.77
CA MET A 73 25.60 2.63 0.71
C MET A 73 25.72 4.16 0.77
N VAL A 74 25.10 4.85 -0.17
CA VAL A 74 24.99 6.33 -0.09
C VAL A 74 24.04 6.68 1.05
N ILE A 75 24.50 7.48 2.01
CA ILE A 75 23.74 7.94 3.18
C ILE A 75 23.42 9.44 3.17
N ALA A 76 24.11 10.22 2.33
CA ALA A 76 23.80 11.63 2.14
C ALA A 76 23.84 12.01 0.65
N ARG A 77 23.02 12.99 0.26
CA ARG A 77 22.95 13.51 -1.10
C ARG A 77 24.28 14.10 -1.54
N ARG A 78 24.41 14.23 -2.84
CA ARG A 78 25.56 14.89 -3.45
C ARG A 78 25.61 16.37 -3.04
N ALA A 79 26.78 16.82 -2.59
CA ALA A 79 27.08 18.18 -2.21
C ALA A 79 28.48 18.57 -2.71
N ALA A 80 28.92 19.83 -2.50
CA ALA A 80 30.30 20.23 -2.67
C ALA A 80 31.20 19.33 -1.78
N ALA A 81 32.45 19.14 -2.18
CA ALA A 81 33.37 18.21 -1.50
C ALA A 81 33.65 18.56 -0.03
N ASP A 82 33.49 19.83 0.32
CA ASP A 82 33.66 20.41 1.67
C ASP A 82 32.33 20.50 2.45
N ALA A 83 31.21 20.02 1.89
CA ALA A 83 29.88 20.09 2.49
C ALA A 83 29.24 18.73 2.67
N ILE A 84 28.35 18.62 3.64
CA ILE A 84 27.51 17.46 3.86
C ILE A 84 26.15 17.72 3.23
N GLY A 85 25.75 16.86 2.28
CA GLY A 85 24.42 16.92 1.68
C GLY A 85 23.33 16.36 2.60
N ASP A 86 22.06 16.60 2.23
CA ASP A 86 20.92 16.09 2.98
C ASP A 86 21.00 14.58 3.16
N PRO A 87 20.63 14.04 4.34
CA PRO A 87 20.65 12.63 4.61
C PRO A 87 19.62 11.88 3.73
N LEU A 88 19.91 10.63 3.43
CA LEU A 88 19.04 9.76 2.64
C LEU A 88 18.24 8.80 3.53
N TYR A 89 17.16 8.27 2.97
CA TYR A 89 16.13 7.46 3.63
C TYR A 89 16.64 6.48 4.67
N ASN A 90 17.61 5.62 4.34
CA ASN A 90 18.05 4.59 5.28
C ASN A 90 18.71 5.17 6.53
N LEU A 91 19.47 6.28 6.41
CA LEU A 91 20.04 6.95 7.58
C LEU A 91 18.96 7.69 8.37
N VAL A 92 18.09 8.44 7.68
CA VAL A 92 17.03 9.22 8.31
C VAL A 92 16.14 8.32 9.16
N VAL A 93 15.62 7.23 8.56
CA VAL A 93 14.67 6.33 9.25
C VAL A 93 15.31 5.67 10.47
N VAL A 94 16.59 5.29 10.42
CA VAL A 94 17.29 4.70 11.57
C VAL A 94 17.41 5.70 12.72
N VAL A 95 17.76 6.94 12.42
CA VAL A 95 17.91 7.99 13.44
C VAL A 95 16.55 8.38 14.03
N ASP A 96 15.55 8.56 13.19
CA ASP A 96 14.20 8.94 13.61
C ASP A 96 13.53 7.83 14.42
N ASP A 97 13.57 6.58 13.95
CA ASP A 97 13.00 5.44 14.65
C ASP A 97 13.66 5.24 16.03
N ALA A 98 14.98 5.41 16.12
CA ALA A 98 15.68 5.32 17.41
C ALA A 98 15.31 6.49 18.33
N ALA A 99 15.27 7.72 17.82
CA ALA A 99 14.90 8.92 18.61
C ALA A 99 13.44 8.88 19.09
N MET A 100 12.54 8.28 18.30
CA MET A 100 11.13 8.09 18.63
C MET A 100 10.86 6.84 19.44
N ALA A 101 11.90 6.05 19.76
CA ALA A 101 11.79 4.78 20.47
C ALA A 101 10.81 3.79 19.80
N ILE A 102 10.83 3.71 18.47
CA ILE A 102 10.03 2.75 17.69
C ILE A 102 10.48 1.33 18.06
N THR A 103 9.53 0.51 18.49
CA THR A 103 9.79 -0.87 18.93
C THR A 103 9.58 -1.90 17.83
N HIS A 104 8.69 -1.63 16.88
CA HIS A 104 8.32 -2.54 15.80
C HIS A 104 8.17 -1.79 14.47
N VAL A 105 8.77 -2.31 13.41
CA VAL A 105 8.64 -1.80 12.03
C VAL A 105 7.92 -2.86 11.19
N ILE A 106 6.64 -2.58 10.87
CA ILE A 106 5.80 -3.46 10.06
C ILE A 106 5.62 -2.80 8.69
N ARG A 107 6.08 -3.47 7.62
CA ARG A 107 6.09 -2.87 6.27
C ARG A 107 6.10 -3.92 5.16
N GLY A 108 5.99 -3.51 3.91
CA GLY A 108 6.04 -4.41 2.76
C GLY A 108 7.41 -5.08 2.58
N GLU A 109 7.42 -6.29 2.05
CA GLU A 109 8.62 -7.10 1.79
C GLU A 109 9.60 -6.47 0.79
N ASP A 110 9.18 -5.50 -0.01
CA ASP A 110 10.06 -4.71 -0.88
C ASP A 110 11.11 -3.89 -0.10
N HIS A 111 10.96 -3.79 1.22
CA HIS A 111 11.93 -3.16 2.12
C HIS A 111 12.92 -4.14 2.79
N ILE A 112 12.89 -5.43 2.52
CA ILE A 112 13.78 -6.42 3.17
C ILE A 112 15.27 -6.06 2.99
N ALA A 113 15.68 -5.69 1.77
CA ALA A 113 17.04 -5.24 1.49
C ALA A 113 17.42 -3.96 2.24
N ASN A 114 16.45 -3.07 2.50
CA ASN A 114 16.67 -1.88 3.33
C ASN A 114 16.88 -2.25 4.80
N THR A 115 16.18 -3.26 5.31
CA THR A 115 16.36 -3.74 6.69
C THR A 115 17.79 -4.20 6.93
N ALA A 116 18.37 -4.99 6.03
CA ALA A 116 19.77 -5.40 6.15
C ALA A 116 20.74 -4.20 6.23
N LYS A 117 20.49 -3.15 5.40
CA LYS A 117 21.27 -1.91 5.42
C LYS A 117 21.07 -1.09 6.71
N GLN A 118 19.83 -1.04 7.19
CA GLN A 118 19.48 -0.31 8.39
C GLN A 118 20.06 -0.96 9.65
N LEU A 119 20.08 -2.28 9.71
CA LEU A 119 20.72 -3.01 10.82
C LEU A 119 22.20 -2.68 10.95
N LEU A 120 22.93 -2.57 9.83
CA LEU A 120 24.32 -2.12 9.85
C LEU A 120 24.48 -0.68 10.35
N LEU A 121 23.52 0.20 10.06
CA LEU A 121 23.52 1.58 10.56
C LEU A 121 23.17 1.63 12.06
N TYR A 122 22.21 0.84 12.54
CA TYR A 122 21.90 0.72 13.97
C TYR A 122 23.15 0.29 14.76
N GLU A 123 23.84 -0.75 14.28
CA GLU A 123 25.07 -1.24 14.88
C GLU A 123 26.17 -0.18 14.90
N ALA A 124 26.44 0.48 13.76
CA ALA A 124 27.50 1.47 13.64
C ALA A 124 27.23 2.72 14.50
N LEU A 125 25.97 3.08 14.72
CA LEU A 125 25.58 4.22 15.55
C LEU A 125 25.41 3.83 17.04
N GLY A 126 25.57 2.56 17.40
CA GLY A 126 25.36 2.07 18.76
C GLY A 126 23.90 2.20 19.22
N LEU A 127 22.94 2.13 18.30
CA LEU A 127 21.50 2.25 18.55
C LEU A 127 20.84 0.86 18.61
N SER A 128 19.78 0.73 19.41
CA SER A 128 18.98 -0.49 19.46
C SER A 128 18.06 -0.58 18.26
N ALA A 129 18.15 -1.66 17.49
CA ALA A 129 17.25 -1.89 16.37
C ALA A 129 15.86 -2.35 16.84
N PRO A 130 14.77 -1.92 16.17
CA PRO A 130 13.41 -2.42 16.40
C PRO A 130 13.26 -3.87 15.94
N GLN A 131 12.14 -4.50 16.28
CA GLN A 131 11.71 -5.73 15.66
C GLN A 131 11.13 -5.44 14.27
N PHE A 132 11.36 -6.34 13.31
CA PHE A 132 10.87 -6.17 11.94
C PHE A 132 9.84 -7.22 11.57
N ALA A 133 8.83 -6.80 10.81
CA ALA A 133 7.83 -7.66 10.19
C ALA A 133 7.64 -7.24 8.72
N HIS A 134 7.93 -8.14 7.78
CA HIS A 134 7.78 -7.86 6.35
C HIS A 134 6.58 -8.61 5.80
N THR A 135 5.50 -7.86 5.56
CA THR A 135 4.24 -8.37 4.98
C THR A 135 4.39 -8.58 3.47
N PRO A 136 3.61 -9.53 2.88
CA PRO A 136 3.65 -9.76 1.45
C PRO A 136 3.15 -8.56 0.66
N LEU A 137 3.55 -8.50 -0.63
CA LEU A 137 3.01 -7.52 -1.56
C LEU A 137 1.59 -7.90 -2.00
N ILE A 138 0.77 -6.89 -2.26
CA ILE A 138 -0.50 -7.07 -2.96
C ILE A 138 -0.20 -7.09 -4.45
N LEU A 139 -0.68 -8.15 -5.11
CA LEU A 139 -0.43 -8.43 -6.51
C LEU A 139 -1.70 -8.21 -7.33
N ASN A 140 -1.54 -7.82 -8.59
CA ASN A 140 -2.63 -7.82 -9.57
C ASN A 140 -2.91 -9.24 -10.11
N ALA A 141 -3.85 -9.37 -11.03
CA ALA A 141 -4.23 -10.66 -11.63
C ALA A 141 -3.05 -11.37 -12.32
N GLU A 142 -2.11 -10.60 -12.90
CA GLU A 142 -0.91 -11.12 -13.56
C GLU A 142 0.23 -11.47 -12.58
N GLY A 143 0.02 -11.32 -11.26
CA GLY A 143 1.01 -11.62 -10.25
C GLY A 143 2.10 -10.56 -10.09
N ARG A 144 1.90 -9.35 -10.62
CA ARG A 144 2.78 -8.20 -10.43
C ARG A 144 2.28 -7.32 -9.29
N LYS A 145 3.18 -6.56 -8.65
CA LYS A 145 2.80 -5.59 -7.61
C LYS A 145 1.68 -4.68 -8.13
N LEU A 146 0.59 -4.59 -7.35
CA LEU A 146 -0.54 -3.70 -7.63
C LEU A 146 -0.04 -2.26 -7.77
N SER A 147 -0.47 -1.57 -8.82
CA SER A 147 0.03 -0.25 -9.18
C SER A 147 -1.07 0.65 -9.74
N LYS A 148 -0.73 1.92 -9.95
CA LYS A 148 -1.63 2.91 -10.58
C LYS A 148 -2.27 2.46 -11.91
N ARG A 149 -1.60 1.59 -12.64
CA ARG A 149 -2.09 1.08 -13.93
C ARG A 149 -3.23 0.08 -13.78
N ASP A 150 -3.41 -0.45 -12.58
CA ASP A 150 -4.45 -1.41 -12.25
C ASP A 150 -5.77 -0.71 -11.81
N GLY A 151 -5.86 0.62 -11.97
CA GLY A 151 -7.09 1.41 -11.86
C GLY A 151 -7.35 2.01 -10.47
N VAL A 152 -6.70 1.52 -9.42
CA VAL A 152 -6.89 2.01 -8.05
C VAL A 152 -5.55 2.13 -7.32
N THR A 153 -5.34 3.26 -6.64
CA THR A 153 -4.06 3.55 -5.99
C THR A 153 -4.16 4.12 -4.59
N SER A 154 -5.34 4.56 -4.22
CA SER A 154 -5.57 5.21 -2.94
C SER A 154 -6.89 4.78 -2.32
N ILE A 155 -6.98 4.90 -1.01
CA ILE A 155 -8.26 4.70 -0.29
C ILE A 155 -9.35 5.65 -0.82
N SER A 156 -8.96 6.85 -1.29
CA SER A 156 -9.89 7.81 -1.91
C SER A 156 -10.56 7.26 -3.16
N ASP A 157 -9.82 6.47 -3.95
CA ASP A 157 -10.38 5.88 -5.18
C ASP A 157 -11.45 4.84 -4.83
N PHE A 158 -11.19 3.96 -3.86
CA PHE A 158 -12.19 3.00 -3.38
C PHE A 158 -13.44 3.69 -2.83
N ARG A 159 -13.25 4.76 -2.06
CA ARG A 159 -14.36 5.58 -1.56
C ARG A 159 -15.17 6.20 -2.69
N ALA A 160 -14.51 6.72 -3.71
CA ALA A 160 -15.17 7.31 -4.89
C ALA A 160 -15.95 6.27 -5.71
N MET A 161 -15.49 5.00 -5.71
CA MET A 161 -16.21 3.89 -6.33
C MET A 161 -17.43 3.41 -5.52
N GLY A 162 -17.56 3.82 -4.26
CA GLY A 162 -18.68 3.44 -3.39
C GLY A 162 -18.40 2.28 -2.44
N TYR A 163 -17.13 1.94 -2.21
CA TYR A 163 -16.78 0.97 -1.16
C TYR A 163 -16.85 1.60 0.23
N THR A 164 -17.34 0.83 1.18
CA THR A 164 -17.38 1.20 2.60
C THR A 164 -16.01 1.01 3.24
N SER A 165 -15.71 1.82 4.25
CA SER A 165 -14.46 1.68 5.02
C SER A 165 -14.38 0.33 5.75
N GLU A 166 -15.52 -0.17 6.22
CA GLU A 166 -15.63 -1.46 6.91
C GLU A 166 -15.26 -2.62 5.98
N ALA A 167 -15.88 -2.70 4.80
CA ALA A 167 -15.59 -3.75 3.84
C ALA A 167 -14.15 -3.70 3.34
N LEU A 168 -13.63 -2.50 3.06
CA LEU A 168 -12.25 -2.34 2.61
C LEU A 168 -11.24 -2.78 3.69
N ALA A 169 -11.46 -2.39 4.95
CA ALA A 169 -10.59 -2.78 6.05
C ALA A 169 -10.60 -4.30 6.29
N ASN A 170 -11.78 -4.92 6.27
CA ASN A 170 -11.93 -6.37 6.38
C ASN A 170 -11.21 -7.09 5.22
N TYR A 171 -11.44 -6.65 3.98
CA TYR A 171 -10.82 -7.23 2.80
C TYR A 171 -9.30 -7.11 2.81
N MET A 172 -8.76 -5.92 3.12
CA MET A 172 -7.33 -5.70 3.21
C MET A 172 -6.68 -6.58 4.28
N THR A 173 -7.40 -6.86 5.37
CA THR A 173 -6.94 -7.80 6.40
C THR A 173 -6.84 -9.22 5.83
N LEU A 174 -7.85 -9.69 5.10
CA LEU A 174 -7.88 -11.02 4.48
C LEU A 174 -6.81 -11.22 3.41
N LEU A 175 -6.37 -10.16 2.73
CA LEU A 175 -5.31 -10.26 1.72
C LEU A 175 -3.97 -10.73 2.29
N GLY A 176 -3.65 -10.37 3.53
CA GLY A 176 -2.35 -10.68 4.12
C GLY A 176 -2.41 -11.59 5.34
N TRP A 177 -3.60 -11.91 5.86
CA TRP A 177 -3.76 -12.64 7.11
C TRP A 177 -4.84 -13.71 7.00
N SER A 178 -4.54 -14.89 7.53
CA SER A 178 -5.46 -16.02 7.55
C SER A 178 -6.26 -16.03 8.85
N VAL A 179 -7.58 -15.98 8.75
CA VAL A 179 -8.48 -16.04 9.92
C VAL A 179 -8.31 -17.36 10.70
N PRO A 180 -8.48 -17.33 12.05
CA PRO A 180 -8.53 -18.56 12.84
C PRO A 180 -9.68 -19.48 12.41
N GLU A 181 -9.52 -20.77 12.69
CA GLU A 181 -10.59 -21.75 12.48
C GLU A 181 -11.83 -21.36 13.29
N GLY A 182 -13.00 -21.43 12.65
CA GLY A 182 -14.29 -21.05 13.24
C GLY A 182 -14.61 -19.55 13.22
N MET A 183 -13.70 -18.70 12.75
CA MET A 183 -13.98 -17.28 12.52
C MET A 183 -14.49 -17.07 11.09
N GLU A 184 -15.59 -16.34 10.95
CA GLU A 184 -16.13 -15.96 9.64
C GLU A 184 -15.19 -14.98 8.92
N GLU A 185 -15.27 -14.93 7.58
CA GLU A 185 -14.48 -13.98 6.79
C GLU A 185 -14.99 -12.53 6.88
N ARG A 186 -16.23 -12.33 7.31
CA ARG A 186 -16.78 -11.02 7.66
C ARG A 186 -16.55 -10.74 9.14
N PHE A 187 -15.73 -9.77 9.43
CA PHE A 187 -15.38 -9.36 10.80
C PHE A 187 -15.04 -7.86 10.86
N SER A 188 -15.16 -7.29 12.05
CA SER A 188 -14.64 -5.96 12.35
C SER A 188 -13.13 -5.99 12.66
N LEU A 189 -12.46 -4.84 12.52
CA LEU A 189 -11.05 -4.73 12.93
C LEU A 189 -10.84 -5.06 14.42
N THR A 190 -11.83 -4.79 15.27
CA THR A 190 -11.76 -5.12 16.70
C THR A 190 -11.74 -6.62 16.95
N GLU A 191 -12.60 -7.37 16.23
CA GLU A 191 -12.62 -8.84 16.29
C GLU A 191 -11.31 -9.43 15.76
N ALA A 192 -10.82 -8.91 14.63
CA ALA A 192 -9.54 -9.33 14.07
C ALA A 192 -8.38 -9.06 15.04
N ALA A 193 -8.34 -7.88 15.66
CA ALA A 193 -7.29 -7.49 16.60
C ALA A 193 -7.24 -8.40 17.85
N ALA A 194 -8.40 -8.89 18.30
CA ALA A 194 -8.47 -9.78 19.47
C ALA A 194 -7.81 -11.16 19.24
N VAL A 195 -7.68 -11.58 17.98
CA VAL A 195 -7.13 -12.90 17.61
C VAL A 195 -5.95 -12.80 16.65
N PHE A 196 -5.45 -11.59 16.41
CA PHE A 196 -4.34 -11.35 15.50
C PHE A 196 -3.05 -12.02 15.98
N SER A 197 -2.33 -12.64 15.05
CA SER A 197 -1.02 -13.22 15.29
C SER A 197 -0.19 -13.09 14.00
N PHE A 198 1.09 -12.76 14.13
CA PHE A 198 2.03 -12.70 13.00
C PHE A 198 2.26 -14.05 12.33
N GLU A 199 2.07 -15.15 13.04
CA GLU A 199 2.18 -16.52 12.53
C GLU A 199 1.14 -16.80 11.44
N ARG A 200 0.01 -16.09 11.48
CA ARG A 200 -1.08 -16.18 10.50
C ARG A 200 -0.93 -15.20 9.34
N VAL A 201 0.09 -14.35 9.36
CA VAL A 201 0.39 -13.47 8.23
C VAL A 201 1.00 -14.30 7.10
N ASN A 202 0.40 -14.22 5.92
CA ASN A 202 0.85 -14.97 4.76
C ASN A 202 2.24 -14.51 4.31
N LYS A 203 3.07 -15.46 3.86
CA LYS A 203 4.40 -15.16 3.32
C LYS A 203 4.38 -14.93 1.80
N ALA A 204 3.40 -15.48 1.11
CA ALA A 204 3.22 -15.30 -0.33
C ALA A 204 2.40 -14.04 -0.62
N GLY A 205 2.70 -13.36 -1.72
CA GLY A 205 1.90 -12.22 -2.19
C GLY A 205 0.45 -12.63 -2.46
N ALA A 206 -0.49 -11.82 -1.98
CA ALA A 206 -1.91 -12.03 -2.19
C ALA A 206 -2.37 -11.34 -3.49
N ARG A 207 -3.11 -12.05 -4.33
CA ARG A 207 -3.72 -11.44 -5.51
C ARG A 207 -4.96 -10.68 -5.10
N PHE A 208 -5.07 -9.46 -5.62
CA PHE A 208 -6.25 -8.63 -5.43
C PHE A 208 -7.43 -9.22 -6.22
N ASP A 209 -8.54 -9.46 -5.54
CA ASP A 209 -9.76 -10.06 -6.07
C ASP A 209 -10.93 -9.08 -5.90
N TRP A 210 -11.37 -8.50 -7.01
CA TRP A 210 -12.47 -7.54 -7.03
C TRP A 210 -13.80 -8.18 -6.66
N ASP A 211 -14.06 -9.42 -7.07
CA ASP A 211 -15.31 -10.11 -6.79
C ASP A 211 -15.46 -10.38 -5.28
N LYS A 212 -14.35 -10.74 -4.64
CA LYS A 212 -14.32 -10.91 -3.19
C LYS A 212 -14.56 -9.60 -2.45
N LEU A 213 -13.96 -8.49 -2.90
CA LEU A 213 -14.19 -7.18 -2.30
C LEU A 213 -15.64 -6.71 -2.51
N ASN A 214 -16.20 -6.90 -3.72
CA ASN A 214 -17.58 -6.61 -4.04
C ASN A 214 -18.54 -7.40 -3.13
N TRP A 215 -18.29 -8.70 -2.99
CA TRP A 215 -19.10 -9.55 -2.10
C TRP A 215 -19.06 -9.05 -0.65
N LEU A 216 -17.89 -8.77 -0.11
CA LEU A 216 -17.76 -8.24 1.26
C LEU A 216 -18.49 -6.90 1.41
N ASN A 217 -18.38 -6.01 0.44
CA ASN A 217 -19.05 -4.72 0.49
C ASN A 217 -20.57 -4.85 0.45
N ALA A 218 -21.09 -5.74 -0.41
CA ALA A 218 -22.52 -6.09 -0.43
C ALA A 218 -23.00 -6.63 0.94
N GLN A 219 -22.22 -7.55 1.57
CA GLN A 219 -22.56 -8.07 2.89
C GLN A 219 -22.62 -6.99 3.97
N VAL A 220 -21.75 -5.98 3.89
CA VAL A 220 -21.79 -4.83 4.81
C VAL A 220 -23.05 -4.00 4.56
N LEU A 221 -23.33 -3.63 3.31
CA LEU A 221 -24.49 -2.81 2.93
C LEU A 221 -25.82 -3.50 3.27
N HIS A 222 -25.93 -4.81 3.02
CA HIS A 222 -27.12 -5.60 3.35
C HIS A 222 -27.38 -5.70 4.87
N GLY A 223 -26.34 -5.50 5.69
CA GLY A 223 -26.46 -5.46 7.15
C GLY A 223 -26.77 -4.07 7.72
N TRP A 224 -26.77 -3.02 6.89
CA TRP A 224 -27.06 -1.67 7.35
C TRP A 224 -28.57 -1.48 7.62
N ASP A 225 -28.89 -0.70 8.64
CA ASP A 225 -30.26 -0.27 8.88
C ASP A 225 -30.67 0.87 7.93
N ALA A 226 -31.96 1.20 7.95
CA ALA A 226 -32.55 2.24 7.09
C ALA A 226 -31.89 3.62 7.24
N ASP A 227 -31.43 3.97 8.45
CA ASP A 227 -30.82 5.26 8.71
C ASP A 227 -29.36 5.31 8.21
N GLN A 228 -28.64 4.22 8.31
CA GLN A 228 -27.29 4.05 7.76
C GLN A 228 -27.34 4.13 6.22
N LEU A 229 -28.24 3.37 5.61
CA LEU A 229 -28.46 3.39 4.16
C LEU A 229 -28.85 4.79 3.68
N LEU A 230 -29.83 5.44 4.32
CA LEU A 230 -30.25 6.79 3.96
C LEU A 230 -29.12 7.80 4.11
N THR A 231 -28.32 7.69 5.16
CA THR A 231 -27.16 8.57 5.40
C THR A 231 -26.15 8.48 4.27
N ALA A 232 -25.95 7.29 3.72
CA ALA A 232 -25.00 7.07 2.62
C ALA A 232 -25.58 7.47 1.25
N LEU A 233 -26.85 7.18 0.98
CA LEU A 233 -27.50 7.37 -0.32
C LEU A 233 -27.97 8.81 -0.56
N LYS A 234 -28.51 9.48 0.47
CA LYS A 234 -29.06 10.82 0.34
C LYS A 234 -28.11 11.86 -0.28
N PRO A 235 -26.82 11.92 0.10
CA PRO A 235 -25.88 12.85 -0.54
C PRO A 235 -25.68 12.57 -2.03
N LEU A 236 -25.74 11.32 -2.45
CA LEU A 236 -25.62 10.93 -3.85
C LEU A 236 -26.85 11.37 -4.64
N TRP A 237 -28.05 11.11 -4.13
CA TRP A 237 -29.31 11.57 -4.73
C TRP A 237 -29.38 13.09 -4.86
N GLN A 238 -28.93 13.83 -3.84
CA GLN A 238 -28.83 15.29 -3.89
C GLN A 238 -27.84 15.79 -4.96
N LYS A 239 -26.74 15.07 -5.17
CA LYS A 239 -25.75 15.40 -6.20
C LYS A 239 -26.31 15.25 -7.62
N GLU A 240 -27.23 14.31 -7.84
CA GLU A 240 -27.98 14.17 -9.09
C GLU A 240 -29.05 15.27 -9.28
N GLY A 241 -29.24 16.14 -8.28
CA GLY A 241 -30.24 17.17 -8.30
C GLY A 241 -31.64 16.72 -7.87
N TRP A 242 -31.75 15.47 -7.36
CA TRP A 242 -33.04 14.95 -6.92
C TRP A 242 -33.44 15.52 -5.57
N SER A 243 -34.67 16.05 -5.51
CA SER A 243 -35.27 16.52 -4.28
C SER A 243 -36.12 15.42 -3.67
N LEU A 244 -35.93 15.16 -2.38
CA LEU A 244 -36.77 14.22 -1.66
C LEU A 244 -38.21 14.80 -1.60
N PRO A 245 -39.27 13.99 -1.79
CA PRO A 245 -40.64 14.45 -1.72
C PRO A 245 -40.98 15.04 -0.35
N GLY A 246 -41.17 16.36 -0.26
CA GLY A 246 -41.44 17.07 0.99
C GLY A 246 -40.35 16.92 2.04
N ASP A 247 -40.69 17.14 3.31
CA ASP A 247 -39.84 16.81 4.47
C ASP A 247 -40.01 15.34 4.90
N ASP A 248 -40.49 14.47 3.98
CA ASP A 248 -40.84 13.09 4.31
C ASP A 248 -39.59 12.20 4.39
N ARG A 249 -38.97 12.24 5.56
CA ARG A 249 -37.87 11.33 5.92
C ARG A 249 -38.32 9.85 5.86
N SER A 250 -39.62 9.55 6.01
CA SER A 250 -40.14 8.19 5.98
C SER A 250 -40.02 7.59 4.58
N TRP A 251 -40.47 8.30 3.54
CA TRP A 251 -40.35 7.86 2.15
C TRP A 251 -38.90 7.59 1.75
N ALA A 252 -38.00 8.50 2.12
CA ALA A 252 -36.56 8.30 1.81
C ALA A 252 -35.95 7.11 2.53
N ARG A 253 -36.38 6.83 3.77
CA ARG A 253 -35.96 5.62 4.50
C ARG A 253 -36.53 4.35 3.87
N ASP A 254 -37.79 4.37 3.47
CA ASP A 254 -38.45 3.23 2.82
C ASP A 254 -37.76 2.91 1.50
N LEU A 255 -37.43 3.93 0.69
CA LEU A 255 -36.65 3.76 -0.54
C LEU A 255 -35.26 3.21 -0.24
N ALA A 256 -34.53 3.76 0.72
CA ALA A 256 -33.22 3.26 1.10
C ALA A 256 -33.29 1.79 1.56
N THR A 257 -34.30 1.42 2.33
CA THR A 257 -34.56 0.05 2.78
C THR A 257 -34.87 -0.89 1.62
N LEU A 258 -35.65 -0.44 0.65
CA LEU A 258 -35.99 -1.20 -0.56
C LEU A 258 -34.72 -1.53 -1.39
N LEU A 259 -33.82 -0.53 -1.54
CA LEU A 259 -32.63 -0.67 -2.35
C LEU A 259 -31.52 -1.46 -1.64
N GLY A 260 -31.43 -1.37 -0.32
CA GLY A 260 -30.34 -1.94 0.49
C GLY A 260 -29.92 -3.37 0.09
N PRO A 261 -30.85 -4.33 0.01
CA PRO A 261 -30.52 -5.74 -0.33
C PRO A 261 -29.94 -5.97 -1.74
N SER A 262 -30.06 -5.02 -2.64
CA SER A 262 -29.55 -5.11 -4.02
C SER A 262 -28.24 -4.37 -4.26
N LEU A 263 -27.77 -3.59 -3.27
CA LEU A 263 -26.55 -2.81 -3.40
C LEU A 263 -25.30 -3.69 -3.31
N THR A 264 -24.40 -3.54 -4.26
CA THR A 264 -23.02 -4.01 -4.17
C THR A 264 -22.09 -2.86 -3.76
N LEU A 265 -22.28 -1.70 -4.34
CA LEU A 265 -21.60 -0.45 -4.02
C LEU A 265 -22.61 0.60 -3.58
N VAL A 266 -22.20 1.54 -2.73
CA VAL A 266 -23.11 2.66 -2.35
C VAL A 266 -23.55 3.44 -3.58
N ASN A 267 -22.69 3.58 -4.58
CA ASN A 267 -22.99 4.31 -5.82
C ASN A 267 -24.08 3.65 -6.67
N ASP A 268 -24.30 2.34 -6.54
CA ASP A 268 -25.38 1.63 -7.26
C ASP A 268 -26.76 2.19 -6.90
N GLY A 269 -26.87 2.75 -5.69
CA GLY A 269 -28.09 3.36 -5.21
C GLY A 269 -28.53 4.62 -5.99
N VAL A 270 -27.68 5.15 -6.87
CA VAL A 270 -28.10 6.23 -7.81
C VAL A 270 -28.89 5.63 -8.95
N GLU A 271 -28.33 4.67 -9.69
CA GLU A 271 -29.01 4.06 -10.83
C GLU A 271 -30.28 3.31 -10.42
N GLN A 272 -30.23 2.60 -9.29
CA GLN A 272 -31.38 1.86 -8.78
C GLN A 272 -32.50 2.78 -8.25
N ALA A 273 -32.16 3.98 -7.77
CA ALA A 273 -33.14 4.96 -7.32
C ALA A 273 -33.77 5.78 -8.46
N ARG A 274 -33.13 5.85 -9.63
CA ARG A 274 -33.55 6.68 -10.76
C ARG A 274 -35.03 6.56 -11.12
N PRO A 275 -35.66 5.38 -11.24
CA PRO A 275 -37.06 5.23 -11.57
C PRO A 275 -38.01 5.83 -10.54
N PHE A 276 -37.56 6.14 -9.33
CA PHE A 276 -38.38 6.76 -8.28
C PHE A 276 -38.33 8.30 -8.29
N PHE A 277 -37.37 8.87 -9.04
CA PHE A 277 -37.16 10.32 -9.14
C PHE A 277 -37.41 10.85 -10.55
N GLU A 278 -37.26 10.03 -11.57
CA GLU A 278 -37.37 10.42 -12.99
C GLU A 278 -38.35 9.50 -13.71
N GLU A 279 -39.09 10.07 -14.64
CA GLU A 279 -39.92 9.26 -15.54
C GLU A 279 -39.01 8.43 -16.44
N PRO A 280 -39.24 7.11 -16.55
CA PRO A 280 -38.44 6.26 -17.40
C PRO A 280 -38.57 6.71 -18.85
N ALA A 281 -37.43 6.93 -19.53
CA ALA A 281 -37.42 7.15 -20.97
C ALA A 281 -37.87 5.86 -21.68
N LEU A 282 -39.05 5.91 -22.31
CA LEU A 282 -39.53 4.80 -23.13
C LEU A 282 -38.67 4.73 -24.41
N GLU A 283 -37.89 3.72 -24.56
CA GLU A 283 -37.19 3.43 -25.82
C GLU A 283 -38.20 3.07 -26.91
N SER A 284 -37.84 3.36 -28.17
CA SER A 284 -38.73 3.16 -29.34
C SER A 284 -39.27 1.73 -29.47
N GLU A 285 -38.56 0.73 -28.98
CA GLU A 285 -39.01 -0.68 -28.90
C GLU A 285 -40.09 -0.87 -27.83
N GLY A 286 -39.94 -0.25 -26.67
CA GLY A 286 -40.95 -0.27 -25.59
C GLY A 286 -42.26 0.44 -25.99
N LEU A 287 -42.17 1.52 -26.74
CA LEU A 287 -43.34 2.22 -27.32
C LEU A 287 -44.08 1.33 -28.34
N GLN A 288 -43.34 0.61 -29.18
CA GLN A 288 -43.95 -0.33 -30.15
C GLN A 288 -44.66 -1.51 -29.47
N GLN A 289 -44.13 -2.01 -28.32
CA GLN A 289 -44.78 -3.03 -27.52
C GLN A 289 -46.08 -2.53 -26.88
N LEU A 290 -46.07 -1.34 -26.30
CA LEU A 290 -47.25 -0.73 -25.71
C LEU A 290 -48.36 -0.46 -26.76
N ASP A 291 -48.00 -0.11 -28.00
CA ASP A 291 -48.94 0.08 -29.12
C ASP A 291 -49.52 -1.24 -29.66
N GLN A 292 -48.89 -2.37 -29.40
CA GLN A 292 -49.35 -3.71 -29.81
C GLN A 292 -50.27 -4.39 -28.80
N ASP A 293 -50.18 -4.01 -27.53
CA ASP A 293 -50.94 -4.61 -26.42
C ASP A 293 -52.11 -3.72 -25.90
N GLY A 294 -52.35 -2.54 -26.56
CA GLY A 294 -53.33 -1.54 -26.19
C GLY A 294 -54.65 -1.66 -26.99
#